data_a06adf38b7cadbb66a366b565d0c209a
#
_entry.id   a06adf38b7cadbb66a366b565d0c209a
#
_cell.length_a   1.000
_cell.length_b   1.000
_cell.length_c   1.000
_cell.angle_alpha   90.00
_cell.angle_beta   90.00
_cell.angle_gamma   90.00
#
_symmetry.space_group_name_H-M   'P 1'
#
loop_
_entity.id
_entity.type
_entity.pdbx_description
1 polymer ?
#
loop_
_entity_poly.entity_id
_entity_poly.type
_entity_poly.pdbx_seq_one_letter_code
_entity_poly.pdbx_strand_id
1 'polypeptide(L)'
;MLIALTDWMASITSGLTEQQMQDMLRSEHGGLNEIFADVASITGNKKYLELARRFSHKTLLEPLIVGEDHLTGMHANTQIPKVIGYKRIADLTQNDAWDQAARFFWNTVVNHRSVCIGGNSVREHFHPADNFASMLNDIQGPETCNTYNMLRLTKMLFQTSPTSALPIITNVPYTTIFLPHNNR
;
A
#
# COMPACT_ATOMS: atom_id res chain seq x y z
N MET A 1 -9.97 -22.85 5.16
CA MET A 1 -8.75 -22.72 4.34
C MET A 1 -7.94 -21.47 4.73
N LEU A 2 -8.47 -20.24 4.69
CA LEU A 2 -7.72 -19.01 5.00
C LEU A 2 -7.09 -19.04 6.41
N ILE A 3 -7.86 -19.37 7.45
CA ILE A 3 -7.35 -19.47 8.84
C ILE A 3 -6.20 -20.47 8.94
N ALA A 4 -6.34 -21.67 8.36
CA ALA A 4 -5.29 -22.69 8.40
C ALA A 4 -3.99 -22.23 7.70
N LEU A 5 -4.12 -21.50 6.58
CA LEU A 5 -2.96 -20.91 5.91
C LEU A 5 -2.29 -19.82 6.76
N THR A 6 -3.09 -19.00 7.45
CA THR A 6 -2.58 -17.99 8.39
C THR A 6 -1.89 -18.63 9.59
N ASP A 7 -2.43 -19.72 10.14
CA ASP A 7 -1.80 -20.50 11.22
C ASP A 7 -0.48 -21.11 10.77
N TRP A 8 -0.44 -21.67 9.58
CA TRP A 8 0.80 -22.19 9.00
C TRP A 8 1.85 -21.07 8.87
N MET A 9 1.49 -19.90 8.34
CA MET A 9 2.39 -18.76 8.23
C MET A 9 2.89 -18.30 9.61
N ALA A 10 2.01 -18.23 10.60
CA ALA A 10 2.38 -17.92 11.99
C ALA A 10 3.39 -18.94 12.54
N SER A 11 3.18 -20.22 12.25
CA SER A 11 4.06 -21.31 12.71
C SER A 11 5.46 -21.19 12.11
N ILE A 12 5.59 -21.06 10.78
CA ILE A 12 6.90 -21.02 10.12
C ILE A 12 7.70 -19.75 10.46
N THR A 13 7.03 -18.66 10.84
CA THR A 13 7.69 -17.39 11.21
C THR A 13 7.89 -17.23 12.71
N SER A 14 7.38 -18.16 13.55
CA SER A 14 7.41 -18.03 15.02
C SER A 14 8.82 -17.97 15.61
N GLY A 15 9.77 -18.67 14.99
CA GLY A 15 11.18 -18.69 15.43
C GLY A 15 12.05 -17.56 14.90
N LEU A 16 11.51 -16.71 14.00
CA LEU A 16 12.29 -15.60 13.42
C LEU A 16 12.39 -14.44 14.41
N THR A 17 13.61 -13.92 14.55
CA THR A 17 13.84 -12.64 15.24
C THR A 17 13.22 -11.50 14.48
N GLU A 18 13.04 -10.34 15.12
CA GLU A 18 12.53 -9.14 14.45
C GLU A 18 13.41 -8.73 13.26
N GLN A 19 14.73 -8.79 13.40
CA GLN A 19 15.65 -8.49 12.31
C GLN A 19 15.45 -9.44 11.12
N GLN A 20 15.34 -10.74 11.36
CA GLN A 20 15.10 -11.73 10.32
C GLN A 20 13.74 -11.50 9.61
N MET A 21 12.70 -11.13 10.39
CA MET A 21 11.42 -10.74 9.81
C MET A 21 11.56 -9.53 8.88
N GLN A 22 12.22 -8.46 9.32
CA GLN A 22 12.38 -7.26 8.51
C GLN A 22 13.26 -7.50 7.28
N ASP A 23 14.29 -8.32 7.37
CA ASP A 23 15.12 -8.72 6.23
C ASP A 23 14.32 -9.51 5.18
N MET A 24 13.47 -10.43 5.63
CA MET A 24 12.54 -11.17 4.76
C MET A 24 11.56 -10.23 4.05
N LEU A 25 11.06 -9.20 4.74
CA LEU A 25 10.06 -8.25 4.21
C LEU A 25 10.63 -7.26 3.18
N ARG A 26 11.93 -7.27 2.92
CA ARG A 26 12.52 -6.56 1.77
C ARG A 26 12.08 -7.16 0.44
N SER A 27 11.78 -8.46 0.43
CA SER A 27 11.21 -9.15 -0.72
C SER A 27 9.75 -8.77 -0.96
N GLU A 28 9.25 -9.10 -2.12
CA GLU A 28 7.83 -8.94 -2.44
C GLU A 28 6.99 -9.94 -1.63
N HIS A 29 6.18 -9.42 -0.70
CA HIS A 29 5.27 -10.23 0.11
C HIS A 29 3.81 -9.78 -0.03
N GLY A 30 3.54 -8.84 -0.96
CA GLY A 30 2.20 -8.33 -1.24
C GLY A 30 1.53 -7.72 -0.02
N GLY A 31 0.21 -7.91 0.09
CA GLY A 31 -0.63 -7.40 1.18
C GLY A 31 -0.85 -8.41 2.32
N LEU A 32 0.14 -9.21 2.70
CA LEU A 32 -0.03 -10.21 3.76
C LEU A 32 -0.41 -9.59 5.11
N ASN A 33 0.11 -8.41 5.44
CA ASN A 33 -0.25 -7.68 6.64
C ASN A 33 -1.74 -7.29 6.65
N GLU A 34 -2.32 -6.90 5.51
CA GLU A 34 -3.76 -6.66 5.37
C GLU A 34 -4.57 -7.94 5.64
N ILE A 35 -4.19 -9.04 4.99
CA ILE A 35 -4.90 -10.32 5.12
C ILE A 35 -4.89 -10.84 6.55
N PHE A 36 -3.76 -10.76 7.25
CA PHE A 36 -3.69 -11.20 8.65
C PHE A 36 -4.50 -10.30 9.58
N ALA A 37 -4.56 -9.00 9.29
CA ALA A 37 -5.45 -8.07 10.00
C ALA A 37 -6.93 -8.42 9.76
N ASP A 38 -7.31 -8.78 8.54
CA ASP A 38 -8.66 -9.26 8.24
C ASP A 38 -9.00 -10.56 8.96
N VAL A 39 -8.08 -11.52 9.00
CA VAL A 39 -8.30 -12.76 9.77
C VAL A 39 -8.44 -12.46 11.27
N ALA A 40 -7.68 -11.51 11.80
CA ALA A 40 -7.86 -11.05 13.18
C ALA A 40 -9.25 -10.46 13.41
N SER A 41 -9.74 -9.63 12.49
CA SER A 41 -11.06 -9.02 12.55
C SER A 41 -12.20 -10.06 12.49
N ILE A 42 -12.08 -11.04 11.59
CA ILE A 42 -13.10 -12.09 11.40
C ILE A 42 -13.14 -13.06 12.59
N THR A 43 -11.99 -13.40 13.15
CA THR A 43 -11.88 -14.42 14.21
C THR A 43 -11.92 -13.86 15.62
N GLY A 44 -11.68 -12.55 15.80
CA GLY A 44 -11.46 -11.93 17.10
C GLY A 44 -10.14 -12.33 17.79
N ASN A 45 -9.27 -13.09 17.11
CA ASN A 45 -8.07 -13.62 17.71
C ASN A 45 -6.87 -12.67 17.51
N LYS A 46 -6.38 -12.11 18.61
CA LYS A 46 -5.29 -11.13 18.64
C LYS A 46 -3.97 -11.65 18.06
N LYS A 47 -3.74 -12.98 18.08
CA LYS A 47 -2.50 -13.55 17.49
C LYS A 47 -2.31 -13.18 16.01
N TYR A 48 -3.39 -13.06 15.25
CA TYR A 48 -3.32 -12.69 13.85
C TYR A 48 -3.05 -11.21 13.65
N LEU A 49 -3.49 -10.37 14.59
CA LEU A 49 -3.15 -8.95 14.58
C LEU A 49 -1.65 -8.73 14.87
N GLU A 50 -1.10 -9.48 15.81
CA GLU A 50 0.36 -9.44 16.05
C GLU A 50 1.14 -9.98 14.84
N LEU A 51 0.64 -11.02 14.17
CA LEU A 51 1.22 -11.49 12.92
C LEU A 51 1.18 -10.39 11.84
N ALA A 52 0.05 -9.68 11.70
CA ALA A 52 -0.08 -8.57 10.77
C ALA A 52 0.97 -7.46 11.04
N ARG A 53 1.19 -7.13 12.32
CA ARG A 53 2.23 -6.15 12.72
C ARG A 53 3.63 -6.66 12.40
N ARG A 54 3.93 -7.93 12.67
CA ARG A 54 5.23 -8.53 12.32
C ARG A 54 5.49 -8.53 10.81
N PHE A 55 4.44 -8.67 10.00
CA PHE A 55 4.52 -8.57 8.54
C PHE A 55 4.44 -7.13 8.02
N SER A 56 4.51 -6.13 8.88
CA SER A 56 4.57 -4.73 8.49
C SER A 56 6.03 -4.27 8.35
N HIS A 57 6.40 -3.88 7.12
CA HIS A 57 7.78 -3.54 6.77
C HIS A 57 8.16 -2.17 7.34
N LYS A 58 9.00 -2.14 8.36
CA LYS A 58 9.38 -0.94 9.12
C LYS A 58 10.17 0.07 8.29
N THR A 59 11.03 -0.38 7.39
CA THR A 59 11.80 0.50 6.49
C THR A 59 10.90 1.41 5.65
N LEU A 60 9.67 0.97 5.34
CA LEU A 60 8.66 1.80 4.69
C LEU A 60 7.83 2.58 5.71
N LEU A 61 7.37 1.90 6.78
CA LEU A 61 6.41 2.46 7.73
C LEU A 61 7.00 3.62 8.56
N GLU A 62 8.21 3.45 9.10
CA GLU A 62 8.81 4.40 10.03
C GLU A 62 9.03 5.80 9.43
N PRO A 63 9.60 5.94 8.20
CA PRO A 63 9.67 7.25 7.56
C PRO A 63 8.29 7.88 7.32
N LEU A 64 7.30 7.07 6.93
CA LEU A 64 5.94 7.57 6.69
C LEU A 64 5.27 8.11 7.96
N ILE A 65 5.52 7.49 9.13
CA ILE A 65 5.01 7.97 10.42
C ILE A 65 5.52 9.37 10.75
N VAL A 66 6.77 9.67 10.41
CA VAL A 66 7.39 10.99 10.67
C VAL A 66 7.23 11.97 9.50
N GLY A 67 6.49 11.58 8.45
CA GLY A 67 6.20 12.43 7.31
C GLY A 67 7.37 12.59 6.34
N GLU A 68 8.23 11.58 6.22
CA GLU A 68 9.36 11.56 5.31
C GLU A 68 9.09 10.69 4.07
N ASP A 69 9.41 11.23 2.90
CA ASP A 69 9.27 10.54 1.62
C ASP A 69 10.58 9.86 1.20
N HIS A 70 10.69 8.57 1.49
CA HIS A 70 11.83 7.72 1.09
C HIS A 70 11.46 6.75 -0.06
N LEU A 71 10.45 7.07 -0.87
CA LEU A 71 9.92 6.15 -1.89
C LEU A 71 10.79 6.02 -3.13
N THR A 72 11.64 7.00 -3.44
CA THR A 72 12.46 7.01 -4.67
C THR A 72 13.24 5.71 -4.83
N GLY A 73 13.09 5.06 -5.98
CA GLY A 73 13.76 3.80 -6.30
C GLY A 73 13.12 2.55 -5.69
N MET A 74 12.08 2.68 -4.85
CA MET A 74 11.32 1.52 -4.40
C MET A 74 10.36 1.03 -5.48
N HIS A 75 10.20 -0.28 -5.61
CA HIS A 75 9.21 -0.88 -6.50
C HIS A 75 7.79 -0.48 -6.05
N ALA A 76 7.08 0.30 -6.86
CA ALA A 76 5.87 1.00 -6.44
C ALA A 76 4.74 0.03 -6.04
N ASN A 77 4.43 -0.95 -6.91
CA ASN A 77 3.35 -1.90 -6.65
C ASN A 77 3.61 -2.82 -5.44
N THR A 78 4.85 -3.00 -5.04
CA THR A 78 5.23 -3.73 -3.82
C THR A 78 4.89 -2.92 -2.57
N GLN A 79 5.05 -1.59 -2.60
CA GLN A 79 4.84 -0.77 -1.40
C GLN A 79 3.37 -0.45 -1.16
N ILE A 80 2.57 -0.19 -2.20
CA ILE A 80 1.17 0.22 -2.04
C ILE A 80 0.34 -0.80 -1.22
N PRO A 81 0.40 -2.12 -1.49
CA PRO A 81 -0.30 -3.11 -0.68
C PRO A 81 0.12 -3.15 0.79
N LYS A 82 1.41 -2.89 1.09
CA LYS A 82 1.89 -2.80 2.48
C LYS A 82 1.19 -1.67 3.23
N VAL A 83 1.03 -0.51 2.57
CA VAL A 83 0.36 0.67 3.15
C VAL A 83 -1.14 0.42 3.34
N ILE A 84 -1.78 -0.31 2.44
CA ILE A 84 -3.17 -0.78 2.64
C ILE A 84 -3.26 -1.57 3.94
N GLY A 85 -2.30 -2.47 4.19
CA GLY A 85 -2.23 -3.21 5.45
C GLY A 85 -1.99 -2.34 6.68
N TYR A 86 -1.15 -1.29 6.58
CA TYR A 86 -0.97 -0.34 7.69
C TYR A 86 -2.28 0.37 8.02
N LYS A 87 -3.01 0.83 7.01
CA LYS A 87 -4.34 1.43 7.18
C LYS A 87 -5.32 0.46 7.84
N ARG A 88 -5.33 -0.81 7.39
CA ARG A 88 -6.21 -1.84 7.96
C ARG A 88 -5.91 -2.12 9.43
N ILE A 89 -4.64 -2.22 9.79
CA ILE A 89 -4.20 -2.38 11.19
C ILE A 89 -4.59 -1.14 12.01
N ALA A 90 -4.38 0.06 11.47
CA ALA A 90 -4.77 1.31 12.11
C ALA A 90 -6.26 1.34 12.46
N ASP A 91 -7.12 0.95 11.51
CA ASP A 91 -8.58 0.91 11.72
C ASP A 91 -9.00 -0.06 12.83
N LEU A 92 -8.35 -1.22 12.90
CA LEU A 92 -8.66 -2.23 13.91
C LEU A 92 -8.13 -1.88 15.30
N THR A 93 -7.10 -1.04 15.38
CA THR A 93 -6.40 -0.73 16.64
C THR A 93 -6.55 0.72 17.08
N GLN A 94 -7.21 1.54 16.26
CA GLN A 94 -7.32 2.99 16.45
C GLN A 94 -5.94 3.64 16.63
N ASN A 95 -4.98 3.23 15.80
CA ASN A 95 -3.61 3.74 15.84
C ASN A 95 -3.46 4.92 14.88
N ASP A 96 -3.48 6.12 15.43
CA ASP A 96 -3.39 7.37 14.67
C ASP A 96 -2.09 7.51 13.87
N ALA A 97 -0.96 7.04 14.40
CA ALA A 97 0.34 7.15 13.71
C ALA A 97 0.36 6.32 12.41
N TRP A 98 -0.22 5.13 12.44
CA TRP A 98 -0.32 4.29 11.24
C TRP A 98 -1.35 4.80 10.24
N ASP A 99 -2.46 5.38 10.73
CA ASP A 99 -3.44 6.07 9.86
C ASP A 99 -2.81 7.28 9.18
N GLN A 100 -2.06 8.09 9.93
CA GLN A 100 -1.32 9.24 9.39
C GLN A 100 -0.26 8.81 8.37
N ALA A 101 0.49 7.72 8.62
CA ALA A 101 1.43 7.16 7.67
C ALA A 101 0.76 6.77 6.33
N ALA A 102 -0.41 6.12 6.39
CA ALA A 102 -1.16 5.75 5.20
C ALA A 102 -1.66 6.99 4.43
N ARG A 103 -2.15 8.02 5.14
CA ARG A 103 -2.57 9.29 4.55
C ARG A 103 -1.40 10.05 3.94
N PHE A 104 -0.27 10.11 4.63
CA PHE A 104 0.94 10.76 4.13
C PHE A 104 1.42 10.07 2.85
N PHE A 105 1.51 8.73 2.85
CA PHE A 105 1.86 7.97 1.64
C PHE A 105 0.92 8.30 0.48
N TRP A 106 -0.40 8.23 0.72
CA TRP A 106 -1.40 8.54 -0.30
C TRP A 106 -1.22 9.96 -0.87
N ASN A 107 -1.09 10.95 0.01
CA ASN A 107 -0.89 12.35 -0.38
C ASN A 107 0.39 12.55 -1.19
N THR A 108 1.48 11.91 -0.76
CA THR A 108 2.79 11.95 -1.43
C THR A 108 2.69 11.35 -2.85
N VAL A 109 2.12 10.16 -2.98
CA VAL A 109 2.00 9.51 -4.30
C VAL A 109 1.11 10.32 -5.23
N VAL A 110 -0.03 10.77 -4.74
CA VAL A 110 -1.04 11.47 -5.55
C VAL A 110 -0.57 12.86 -5.99
N ASN A 111 -0.09 13.66 -5.06
CA ASN A 111 0.18 15.07 -5.32
C ASN A 111 1.63 15.36 -5.74
N HIS A 112 2.56 14.43 -5.46
CA HIS A 112 3.98 14.67 -5.72
C HIS A 112 4.66 13.65 -6.63
N ARG A 113 4.00 12.50 -6.92
CA ARG A 113 4.61 11.41 -7.70
C ARG A 113 3.74 10.88 -8.83
N SER A 114 2.56 11.49 -9.07
CA SER A 114 1.63 11.07 -10.13
C SER A 114 1.59 12.06 -11.28
N VAL A 115 1.48 11.55 -12.49
CA VAL A 115 1.14 12.36 -13.67
C VAL A 115 -0.37 12.59 -13.74
N CYS A 116 -0.81 13.52 -14.61
CA CYS A 116 -2.21 13.98 -14.71
C CYS A 116 -3.25 12.87 -14.93
N ILE A 117 -2.84 11.70 -15.45
CA ILE A 117 -3.71 10.52 -15.63
C ILE A 117 -3.73 9.60 -14.41
N GLY A 118 -3.09 9.96 -13.29
CA GLY A 118 -3.04 9.18 -12.06
C GLY A 118 -1.96 8.09 -12.00
N GLY A 119 -1.10 7.99 -13.00
CA GLY A 119 0.00 7.02 -13.00
C GLY A 119 1.20 7.50 -12.16
N ASN A 120 1.93 6.60 -11.51
CA ASN A 120 2.90 6.96 -10.47
C ASN A 120 4.21 6.15 -10.45
N SER A 121 4.62 5.52 -11.54
CA SER A 121 5.88 4.77 -11.59
C SER A 121 6.51 4.78 -12.98
N VAL A 122 7.79 4.49 -13.02
CA VAL A 122 8.57 4.25 -14.23
C VAL A 122 9.35 2.96 -14.02
N ARG A 123 9.27 2.02 -14.98
CA ARG A 123 9.92 0.71 -14.87
C ARG A 123 9.63 0.08 -13.49
N GLU A 124 8.35 0.07 -13.11
CA GLU A 124 7.83 -0.47 -11.85
C GLU A 124 8.25 0.29 -10.56
N HIS A 125 9.13 1.29 -10.65
CA HIS A 125 9.71 1.96 -9.48
C HIS A 125 9.26 3.43 -9.37
N PHE A 126 9.19 3.95 -8.14
CA PHE A 126 8.96 5.36 -7.91
C PHE A 126 10.16 6.18 -8.42
N HIS A 127 9.89 7.14 -9.29
CA HIS A 127 10.87 8.13 -9.76
C HIS A 127 11.20 9.16 -8.67
N PRO A 128 12.30 9.95 -8.80
CA PRO A 128 12.55 11.08 -7.91
C PRO A 128 11.38 12.06 -7.90
N ALA A 129 10.96 12.53 -6.72
CA ALA A 129 9.78 13.38 -6.56
C ALA A 129 9.90 14.74 -7.27
N ASP A 130 11.11 15.23 -7.47
CA ASP A 130 11.46 16.50 -8.12
C ASP A 130 11.77 16.37 -9.61
N ASN A 131 11.75 15.14 -10.17
CA ASN A 131 12.13 14.91 -11.56
C ASN A 131 11.19 13.92 -12.26
N PHE A 132 10.33 14.45 -13.11
CA PHE A 132 9.37 13.70 -13.94
C PHE A 132 9.90 13.33 -15.33
N ALA A 133 11.15 13.69 -15.67
CA ALA A 133 11.69 13.46 -17.01
C ALA A 133 11.64 11.97 -17.42
N SER A 134 11.93 11.05 -16.50
CA SER A 134 11.84 9.63 -16.77
C SER A 134 10.42 9.17 -17.12
N MET A 135 9.40 9.71 -16.47
CA MET A 135 7.99 9.38 -16.78
C MET A 135 7.53 9.88 -18.14
N LEU A 136 8.17 10.93 -18.67
CA LEU A 136 7.84 11.49 -19.98
C LEU A 136 8.60 10.82 -21.12
N ASN A 137 9.82 10.36 -20.85
CA ASN A 137 10.75 9.89 -21.87
C ASN A 137 10.87 8.37 -21.96
N ASP A 138 10.48 7.63 -20.92
CA ASP A 138 10.55 6.17 -20.90
C ASP A 138 9.27 5.55 -21.48
N ILE A 139 9.43 4.49 -22.27
CA ILE A 139 8.31 3.74 -22.82
C ILE A 139 7.65 2.83 -21.77
N GLN A 140 8.35 2.48 -20.69
CA GLN A 140 7.83 1.72 -19.56
C GLN A 140 7.33 2.67 -18.48
N GLY A 141 6.20 3.30 -18.77
CA GLY A 141 5.55 4.27 -17.89
C GLY A 141 4.76 3.62 -16.76
N PRO A 142 3.79 4.37 -16.23
CA PRO A 142 2.95 3.92 -15.11
C PRO A 142 2.16 2.66 -15.43
N GLU A 143 2.06 1.77 -14.43
CA GLU A 143 1.33 0.52 -14.55
C GLU A 143 -0.06 0.59 -13.89
N THR A 144 -1.02 -0.15 -14.46
CA THR A 144 -2.40 -0.21 -13.98
C THR A 144 -2.53 -0.87 -12.60
N CYS A 145 -1.61 -1.78 -12.25
CA CYS A 145 -1.57 -2.41 -10.92
C CYS A 145 -1.38 -1.39 -9.79
N ASN A 146 -0.50 -0.40 -10.00
CA ASN A 146 -0.30 0.70 -9.05
C ASN A 146 -1.59 1.50 -8.86
N THR A 147 -2.22 1.89 -9.97
CA THR A 147 -3.49 2.64 -9.95
C THR A 147 -4.58 1.85 -9.24
N TYR A 148 -4.71 0.54 -9.51
CA TYR A 148 -5.67 -0.32 -8.84
C TYR A 148 -5.47 -0.33 -7.31
N ASN A 149 -4.23 -0.52 -6.85
CA ASN A 149 -3.95 -0.54 -5.42
C ASN A 149 -4.10 0.84 -4.77
N MET A 150 -3.75 1.93 -5.47
CA MET A 150 -4.02 3.29 -4.99
C MET A 150 -5.53 3.57 -4.86
N LEU A 151 -6.37 3.04 -5.76
CA LEU A 151 -7.83 3.12 -5.64
C LEU A 151 -8.35 2.35 -4.41
N ARG A 152 -7.78 1.18 -4.12
CA ARG A 152 -8.12 0.43 -2.90
C ARG A 152 -7.79 1.25 -1.64
N LEU A 153 -6.58 1.82 -1.58
CA LEU A 153 -6.18 2.68 -0.47
C LEU A 153 -7.08 3.91 -0.35
N THR A 154 -7.38 4.58 -1.48
CA THR A 154 -8.30 5.72 -1.52
C THR A 154 -9.67 5.37 -0.93
N LYS A 155 -10.23 4.21 -1.33
CA LYS A 155 -11.51 3.74 -0.80
C LYS A 155 -11.47 3.59 0.73
N MET A 156 -10.42 2.97 1.27
CA MET A 156 -10.29 2.77 2.72
C MET A 156 -10.17 4.10 3.48
N LEU A 157 -9.35 5.01 2.96
CA LEU A 157 -9.20 6.36 3.56
C LEU A 157 -10.50 7.15 3.53
N PHE A 158 -11.26 7.07 2.42
CA PHE A 158 -12.55 7.75 2.28
C PHE A 158 -13.61 7.19 3.23
N GLN A 159 -13.63 5.87 3.46
CA GLN A 159 -14.59 5.23 4.35
C GLN A 159 -14.43 5.66 5.81
N THR A 160 -13.20 5.95 6.24
CA THR A 160 -12.93 6.35 7.63
C THR A 160 -12.93 7.85 7.85
N SER A 161 -12.65 8.63 6.81
CA SER A 161 -12.62 10.10 6.89
C SER A 161 -12.90 10.70 5.51
N PRO A 162 -14.17 10.84 5.14
CA PRO A 162 -14.54 11.39 3.84
C PRO A 162 -14.03 12.83 3.69
N THR A 163 -13.19 13.08 2.68
CA THR A 163 -12.78 14.41 2.28
C THR A 163 -13.01 14.60 0.78
N SER A 164 -13.29 15.82 0.34
CA SER A 164 -13.56 16.11 -1.07
C SER A 164 -12.35 15.86 -1.99
N ALA A 165 -11.14 15.81 -1.44
CA ALA A 165 -9.92 15.55 -2.21
C ALA A 165 -9.76 14.07 -2.61
N LEU A 166 -10.25 13.11 -1.80
CA LEU A 166 -10.07 11.69 -2.05
C LEU A 166 -10.80 11.16 -3.31
N PRO A 167 -12.05 11.57 -3.62
CA PRO A 167 -12.76 11.09 -4.81
C PRO A 167 -12.16 11.55 -6.15
N ILE A 168 -11.35 12.61 -6.18
CA ILE A 168 -10.79 13.17 -7.42
C ILE A 168 -9.92 12.12 -8.13
N ILE A 169 -9.17 11.31 -7.38
CA ILE A 169 -8.33 10.25 -7.95
C ILE A 169 -9.16 9.10 -8.50
N THR A 170 -10.29 8.80 -7.88
CA THR A 170 -11.15 7.72 -8.38
C THR A 170 -11.79 8.06 -9.73
N ASN A 171 -11.97 9.34 -10.03
CA ASN A 171 -12.58 9.76 -11.29
C ASN A 171 -11.63 9.66 -12.49
N VAL A 172 -10.34 9.98 -12.32
CA VAL A 172 -9.36 9.93 -13.42
C VAL A 172 -9.02 8.49 -13.84
N PRO A 173 -8.59 7.59 -12.92
CA PRO A 173 -8.29 6.21 -13.29
C PRO A 173 -9.53 5.40 -13.67
N TYR A 174 -10.69 5.67 -13.04
CA TYR A 174 -11.94 4.98 -13.38
C TYR A 174 -12.37 5.25 -14.81
N THR A 175 -12.26 6.47 -15.25
CA THR A 175 -12.60 6.86 -16.64
C THR A 175 -11.61 6.24 -17.63
N THR A 176 -10.35 6.07 -17.24
CA THR A 176 -9.29 5.57 -18.16
C THR A 176 -9.22 4.05 -18.21
N ILE A 177 -9.50 3.35 -17.08
CA ILE A 177 -9.28 1.91 -16.95
C ILE A 177 -10.57 1.10 -17.10
N PHE A 178 -11.71 1.66 -16.72
CA PHE A 178 -13.00 0.95 -16.66
C PHE A 178 -14.04 1.41 -17.68
N LEU A 179 -13.70 2.30 -18.62
CA LEU A 179 -14.54 2.39 -19.80
C LEU A 179 -14.45 1.06 -20.53
N PRO A 180 -15.54 0.31 -20.66
CA PRO A 180 -15.52 -0.88 -21.49
C PRO A 180 -15.09 -0.46 -22.88
N HIS A 181 -14.04 -1.08 -23.43
CA HIS A 181 -13.82 -1.05 -24.85
C HIS A 181 -15.09 -1.60 -25.49
N ASN A 182 -15.97 -0.73 -25.91
CA ASN A 182 -17.01 -1.08 -26.88
C ASN A 182 -16.26 -1.43 -28.17
N ASN A 183 -15.86 -2.69 -28.29
CA ASN A 183 -15.57 -3.29 -29.58
C ASN A 183 -16.89 -3.25 -30.38
N ARG A 184 -17.02 -2.26 -31.25
CA ARG A 184 -17.88 -2.35 -32.42
C ARG A 184 -17.06 -2.91 -33.57
#